data_099804605b786adbaf35ea176663b83a
#
_entry.id   099804605b786adbaf35ea176663b83a
#
_cell.length_a   1.000
_cell.length_b   1.000
_cell.length_c   1.000
_cell.angle_alpha   90.00
_cell.angle_beta   90.00
_cell.angle_gamma   90.00
#
_symmetry.space_group_name_H-M   'P 1'
#
loop_
_entity.id
_entity.type
_entity.pdbx_description
1 polymer ?
#
loop_
_entity_poly.entity_id
_entity_poly.type
_entity_poly.pdbx_seq_one_letter_code
_entity_poly.pdbx_strand_id
1 'polypeptide(L)'
;MTNYFFDQRFLHGGDYNPDQWLDYPEILKKDLAYMQKAHVNTVTLGVFAWSALEPTEGVYQFDWLDEQFDAIHAMGGNVILATPSGGRPQWLSQKYPEVNRTNAYGQKHTHGFRHNHCYSSPIYREKVRQINTKLAERYGDHPALAMWHMSNEYSGECFCEYCQENWRDWLKKKYKNLEALNHAWWMSFWGNRYSDWEQVLPPSPLGEHKVHGMDLDLSLIHI
;
A
#
# COMPACT_ATOMS: atom_id res chain seq x y z
N MET A 1 11.25 25.25 -0.21
CA MET A 1 11.29 23.89 -0.79
C MET A 1 12.27 23.92 -1.93
N THR A 2 13.41 23.25 -1.77
CA THR A 2 14.37 23.06 -2.85
C THR A 2 13.74 22.06 -3.83
N ASN A 3 13.65 22.45 -5.09
CA ASN A 3 12.98 21.63 -6.10
C ASN A 3 13.98 20.58 -6.62
N TYR A 4 14.09 19.45 -5.90
CA TYR A 4 15.07 18.39 -6.17
C TYR A 4 15.02 17.82 -7.59
N PHE A 5 13.86 17.92 -8.27
CA PHE A 5 13.72 17.49 -9.66
C PHE A 5 14.53 18.33 -10.67
N PHE A 6 15.01 19.50 -10.27
CA PHE A 6 15.79 20.39 -11.11
C PHE A 6 17.24 20.54 -10.66
N ASP A 7 17.66 19.84 -9.57
CA ASP A 7 19.07 19.69 -9.28
C ASP A 7 19.65 18.71 -10.32
N GLN A 8 20.62 19.19 -11.10
CA GLN A 8 21.20 18.44 -12.23
C GLN A 8 22.00 17.20 -11.81
N ARG A 9 21.96 16.80 -10.54
CA ARG A 9 22.63 15.59 -10.05
C ARG A 9 21.87 14.34 -10.49
N PHE A 10 22.61 13.39 -11.03
CA PHE A 10 22.08 12.06 -11.28
C PHE A 10 21.84 11.34 -9.94
N LEU A 11 20.59 10.90 -9.70
CA LEU A 11 20.25 10.13 -8.52
C LEU A 11 20.68 8.67 -8.72
N HIS A 12 21.54 8.18 -7.84
CA HIS A 12 22.13 6.85 -7.91
C HIS A 12 21.93 6.12 -6.59
N GLY A 13 21.23 4.97 -6.62
CA GLY A 13 20.94 4.15 -5.46
C GLY A 13 19.78 3.19 -5.71
N GLY A 14 19.14 2.75 -4.66
CA GLY A 14 18.03 1.80 -4.71
C GLY A 14 17.33 1.65 -3.36
N ASP A 15 16.50 0.62 -3.25
CA ASP A 15 15.85 0.28 -1.98
C ASP A 15 16.90 -0.20 -0.97
N TYR A 16 16.78 0.32 0.24
CA TYR A 16 17.59 -0.08 1.38
C TYR A 16 16.68 -0.40 2.57
N ASN A 17 16.78 -1.60 3.08
CA ASN A 17 15.92 -2.11 4.15
C ASN A 17 16.74 -2.41 5.42
N PRO A 18 17.23 -1.38 6.14
CA PRO A 18 18.02 -1.52 7.36
C PRO A 18 17.25 -2.16 8.52
N ASP A 19 15.92 -2.08 8.50
CA ASP A 19 15.03 -2.71 9.48
C ASP A 19 15.22 -4.23 9.59
N GLN A 20 15.78 -4.88 8.57
CA GLN A 20 16.14 -6.31 8.61
C GLN A 20 17.39 -6.60 9.45
N TRP A 21 18.21 -5.59 9.76
CA TRP A 21 19.54 -5.73 10.34
C TRP A 21 19.72 -4.98 11.66
N LEU A 22 18.62 -4.57 12.32
CA LEU A 22 18.68 -3.78 13.55
C LEU A 22 19.45 -4.50 14.68
N ASP A 23 19.38 -5.84 14.72
CA ASP A 23 20.13 -6.66 15.69
C ASP A 23 21.63 -6.84 15.29
N TYR A 24 22.06 -6.32 14.14
CA TYR A 24 23.38 -6.51 13.56
C TYR A 24 24.01 -5.16 13.16
N PRO A 25 24.35 -4.29 14.11
CA PRO A 25 24.81 -2.92 13.82
C PRO A 25 26.11 -2.86 12.99
N GLU A 26 26.90 -3.92 13.00
CA GLU A 26 28.09 -4.04 12.15
C GLU A 26 27.76 -4.16 10.66
N ILE A 27 26.58 -4.71 10.31
CA ILE A 27 26.09 -4.75 8.91
C ILE A 27 25.73 -3.34 8.47
N LEU A 28 24.95 -2.62 9.27
CA LEU A 28 24.53 -1.24 8.94
C LEU A 28 25.75 -0.32 8.70
N LYS A 29 26.80 -0.46 9.51
CA LYS A 29 28.07 0.29 9.31
C LYS A 29 28.76 -0.07 8.01
N LYS A 30 28.80 -1.34 7.64
CA LYS A 30 29.38 -1.81 6.37
C LYS A 30 28.59 -1.32 5.18
N ASP A 31 27.26 -1.36 5.26
CA ASP A 31 26.36 -0.89 4.21
C ASP A 31 26.62 0.58 3.88
N LEU A 32 26.66 1.44 4.90
CA LEU A 32 26.99 2.86 4.72
C LEU A 32 28.36 3.07 4.08
N ALA A 33 29.39 2.31 4.52
CA ALA A 33 30.72 2.38 3.93
C ALA A 33 30.73 1.92 2.46
N TYR A 34 29.96 0.89 2.12
CA TYR A 34 29.82 0.44 0.73
C TYR A 34 29.03 1.42 -0.13
N MET A 35 27.98 2.03 0.41
CA MET A 35 27.23 3.09 -0.28
C MET A 35 28.14 4.27 -0.64
N GLN A 36 28.97 4.73 0.30
CA GLN A 36 29.95 5.79 0.03
C GLN A 36 30.94 5.39 -1.06
N LYS A 37 31.50 4.18 -0.98
CA LYS A 37 32.45 3.65 -1.98
C LYS A 37 31.83 3.48 -3.36
N ALA A 38 30.53 3.13 -3.41
CA ALA A 38 29.78 3.00 -4.65
C ALA A 38 29.20 4.33 -5.16
N HIS A 39 29.46 5.45 -4.46
CA HIS A 39 28.90 6.76 -4.79
C HIS A 39 27.36 6.80 -4.79
N VAL A 40 26.72 5.98 -3.94
CA VAL A 40 25.28 6.06 -3.72
C VAL A 40 24.95 7.40 -3.09
N ASN A 41 23.98 8.09 -3.67
CA ASN A 41 23.54 9.43 -3.21
C ASN A 41 22.03 9.50 -2.94
N THR A 42 21.30 8.42 -3.15
CA THR A 42 19.86 8.37 -2.89
C THR A 42 19.44 6.95 -2.53
N VAL A 43 18.66 6.80 -1.47
CA VAL A 43 18.12 5.49 -1.05
C VAL A 43 16.65 5.59 -0.74
N THR A 44 15.90 4.52 -1.03
CA THR A 44 14.53 4.37 -0.57
C THR A 44 14.53 3.63 0.76
N LEU A 45 13.94 4.20 1.81
CA LEU A 45 13.87 3.63 3.15
C LEU A 45 12.44 3.27 3.54
N GLY A 46 12.27 2.21 4.32
CA GLY A 46 11.07 1.93 5.08
C GLY A 46 9.92 1.28 4.31
N VAL A 47 10.14 0.75 3.10
CA VAL A 47 9.07 0.22 2.22
C VAL A 47 8.15 -0.78 2.93
N PHE A 48 8.69 -1.65 3.79
CA PHE A 48 7.94 -2.67 4.53
C PHE A 48 8.18 -2.62 6.05
N ALA A 49 8.74 -1.52 6.55
CA ALA A 49 9.26 -1.41 7.90
C ALA A 49 8.20 -1.16 9.00
N TRP A 50 6.89 -1.30 8.71
CA TRP A 50 5.85 -0.96 9.69
C TRP A 50 6.02 -1.68 11.02
N SER A 51 6.37 -2.96 11.01
CA SER A 51 6.60 -3.73 12.27
C SER A 51 7.77 -3.21 13.09
N ALA A 52 8.81 -2.68 12.45
CA ALA A 52 9.95 -2.07 13.13
C ALA A 52 9.63 -0.65 13.64
N LEU A 53 8.78 0.07 12.91
CA LEU A 53 8.34 1.43 13.26
C LEU A 53 7.25 1.44 14.34
N GLU A 54 6.39 0.43 14.37
CA GLU A 54 5.28 0.27 15.32
C GLU A 54 5.16 -1.21 15.72
N PRO A 55 6.07 -1.71 16.59
CA PRO A 55 6.11 -3.11 17.00
C PRO A 55 4.87 -3.54 17.79
N THR A 56 4.22 -2.61 18.45
CA THR A 56 2.93 -2.78 19.14
C THR A 56 2.07 -1.57 18.84
N GLU A 57 0.76 -1.77 18.75
CA GLU A 57 -0.19 -0.71 18.41
C GLU A 57 -0.01 0.54 19.26
N GLY A 58 0.27 1.66 18.63
CA GLY A 58 0.48 2.96 19.25
C GLY A 58 1.85 3.16 19.90
N VAL A 59 2.74 2.18 19.85
CA VAL A 59 4.12 2.27 20.34
C VAL A 59 5.06 2.41 19.18
N TYR A 60 5.59 3.61 19.00
CA TYR A 60 6.45 3.95 17.86
C TYR A 60 7.93 3.93 18.23
N GLN A 61 8.76 3.40 17.34
CA GLN A 61 10.21 3.30 17.44
C GLN A 61 10.86 3.87 16.18
N PHE A 62 11.23 5.14 16.23
CA PHE A 62 11.81 5.84 15.07
C PHE A 62 13.33 6.01 15.14
N ASP A 63 13.97 5.76 16.30
CA ASP A 63 15.38 6.07 16.55
C ASP A 63 16.31 5.48 15.48
N TRP A 64 16.07 4.22 15.09
CA TRP A 64 16.86 3.56 14.04
C TRP A 64 16.69 4.25 12.68
N LEU A 65 15.48 4.77 12.36
CA LEU A 65 15.23 5.47 11.11
C LEU A 65 15.84 6.87 11.12
N ASP A 66 15.82 7.55 12.29
CA ASP A 66 16.52 8.83 12.49
C ASP A 66 18.02 8.67 12.20
N GLU A 67 18.65 7.64 12.78
CA GLU A 67 20.07 7.33 12.55
C GLU A 67 20.39 7.13 11.06
N GLN A 68 19.50 6.46 10.31
CA GLN A 68 19.68 6.27 8.88
C GLN A 68 19.53 7.58 8.11
N PHE A 69 18.54 8.40 8.44
CA PHE A 69 18.37 9.73 7.84
C PHE A 69 19.59 10.60 8.05
N ASP A 70 20.09 10.66 9.28
CA ASP A 70 21.27 11.46 9.65
C ASP A 70 22.54 10.95 8.93
N ALA A 71 22.73 9.63 8.88
CA ALA A 71 23.87 9.03 8.21
C ALA A 71 23.87 9.30 6.69
N ILE A 72 22.72 9.16 6.03
CA ILE A 72 22.57 9.46 4.60
C ILE A 72 22.77 10.96 4.35
N HIS A 73 22.21 11.82 5.23
CA HIS A 73 22.42 13.26 5.13
C HIS A 73 23.90 13.64 5.27
N ALA A 74 24.61 13.06 6.25
CA ALA A 74 26.03 13.30 6.46
C ALA A 74 26.91 12.88 5.26
N MET A 75 26.46 11.92 4.46
CA MET A 75 27.11 11.54 3.20
C MET A 75 26.76 12.50 2.03
N GLY A 76 25.92 13.51 2.24
CA GLY A 76 25.41 14.38 1.18
C GLY A 76 24.33 13.69 0.31
N GLY A 77 23.74 12.59 0.82
CA GLY A 77 22.73 11.81 0.14
C GLY A 77 21.31 12.28 0.41
N ASN A 78 20.35 11.67 -0.30
CA ASN A 78 18.94 11.92 -0.20
C ASN A 78 18.18 10.64 0.21
N VAL A 79 17.05 10.82 0.86
CA VAL A 79 16.15 9.75 1.25
C VAL A 79 14.83 9.90 0.48
N ILE A 80 14.39 8.81 -0.12
CA ILE A 80 13.01 8.62 -0.56
C ILE A 80 12.34 7.82 0.57
N LEU A 81 11.49 8.45 1.37
CA LEU A 81 10.84 7.77 2.48
C LEU A 81 9.56 7.08 2.02
N ALA A 82 9.49 5.77 2.24
CA ALA A 82 8.29 5.01 1.93
C ALA A 82 7.26 5.08 3.05
N THR A 83 5.98 5.11 2.67
CA THR A 83 4.89 4.79 3.57
C THR A 83 4.80 3.26 3.68
N PRO A 84 4.92 2.64 4.88
CA PRO A 84 5.23 1.22 5.03
C PRO A 84 4.02 0.29 4.88
N SER A 85 2.93 0.78 4.30
CA SER A 85 1.62 0.13 4.30
C SER A 85 1.56 -1.21 3.56
N GLY A 86 2.52 -1.48 2.66
CA GLY A 86 2.61 -2.76 1.96
C GLY A 86 2.94 -3.96 2.86
N GLY A 87 3.63 -3.73 3.98
CA GLY A 87 4.05 -4.74 4.95
C GLY A 87 3.48 -4.48 6.34
N ARG A 88 2.19 -4.76 6.54
CA ARG A 88 1.53 -4.51 7.82
C ARG A 88 2.05 -5.40 8.96
N PRO A 89 2.06 -4.91 10.23
CA PRO A 89 2.52 -5.69 11.37
C PRO A 89 1.56 -6.82 11.75
N GLN A 90 2.10 -7.86 12.39
CA GLN A 90 1.36 -9.05 12.83
C GLN A 90 0.23 -8.70 13.81
N TRP A 91 0.46 -7.77 14.74
CA TRP A 91 -0.54 -7.34 15.71
C TRP A 91 -1.80 -6.79 15.07
N LEU A 92 -1.68 -6.13 13.91
CA LEU A 92 -2.82 -5.58 13.19
C LEU A 92 -3.76 -6.68 12.67
N SER A 93 -3.20 -7.76 12.13
CA SER A 93 -3.99 -8.92 11.70
C SER A 93 -4.58 -9.71 12.86
N GLN A 94 -3.86 -9.80 13.98
CA GLN A 94 -4.30 -10.53 15.16
C GLN A 94 -5.47 -9.81 15.87
N LYS A 95 -5.33 -8.50 16.05
CA LYS A 95 -6.32 -7.69 16.76
C LYS A 95 -7.54 -7.37 15.92
N TYR A 96 -7.35 -7.22 14.60
CA TYR A 96 -8.35 -6.79 13.64
C TYR A 96 -8.38 -7.75 12.43
N PRO A 97 -8.91 -8.97 12.58
CA PRO A 97 -8.90 -9.98 11.51
C PRO A 97 -9.60 -9.55 10.22
N GLU A 98 -10.49 -8.55 10.29
CA GLU A 98 -11.19 -7.97 9.15
C GLU A 98 -10.26 -7.21 8.18
N VAL A 99 -9.03 -6.88 8.60
CA VAL A 99 -8.04 -6.28 7.69
C VAL A 99 -7.49 -7.29 6.69
N ASN A 100 -7.62 -8.59 6.96
CA ASN A 100 -7.15 -9.62 6.06
C ASN A 100 -8.07 -9.77 4.85
N ARG A 101 -7.49 -10.09 3.70
CA ARG A 101 -8.26 -10.37 2.47
C ARG A 101 -9.17 -11.57 2.62
N THR A 102 -10.24 -11.55 1.87
CA THR A 102 -11.10 -12.71 1.61
C THR A 102 -10.93 -13.09 0.15
N ASN A 103 -10.63 -14.35 -0.13
CA ASN A 103 -10.51 -14.85 -1.50
C ASN A 103 -11.89 -15.06 -2.15
N ALA A 104 -11.90 -15.43 -3.43
CA ALA A 104 -13.13 -15.68 -4.18
C ALA A 104 -13.99 -16.82 -3.60
N TYR A 105 -13.41 -17.72 -2.83
CA TYR A 105 -14.11 -18.84 -2.17
C TYR A 105 -14.68 -18.47 -0.80
N GLY A 106 -14.66 -17.20 -0.42
CA GLY A 106 -15.14 -16.73 0.88
C GLY A 106 -14.20 -17.02 2.04
N GLN A 107 -12.99 -17.50 1.78
CA GLN A 107 -12.02 -17.82 2.84
C GLN A 107 -11.19 -16.57 3.16
N LYS A 108 -11.15 -16.24 4.45
CA LYS A 108 -10.30 -15.16 4.95
C LYS A 108 -8.83 -15.62 4.99
N HIS A 109 -7.94 -14.80 4.45
CA HIS A 109 -6.51 -15.05 4.55
C HIS A 109 -6.02 -14.87 5.99
N THR A 110 -4.93 -15.55 6.32
CA THR A 110 -4.16 -15.30 7.53
C THR A 110 -3.11 -14.22 7.25
N HIS A 111 -2.43 -13.78 8.29
CA HIS A 111 -1.27 -12.92 8.13
C HIS A 111 -0.13 -13.68 7.40
N GLY A 112 0.59 -12.99 6.55
CA GLY A 112 1.76 -13.52 5.85
C GLY A 112 2.11 -12.60 4.68
N PHE A 113 3.38 -12.56 4.31
CA PHE A 113 3.94 -11.72 3.26
C PHE A 113 3.37 -10.28 3.17
N ARG A 114 3.68 -9.59 2.09
CA ARG A 114 3.16 -8.26 1.76
C ARG A 114 1.80 -8.35 1.04
N HIS A 115 1.02 -7.26 1.07
CA HIS A 115 -0.19 -7.05 0.28
C HIS A 115 -1.32 -8.08 0.45
N ASN A 116 -1.42 -8.78 1.57
CA ASN A 116 -2.54 -9.68 1.85
C ASN A 116 -3.62 -9.06 2.75
N HIS A 117 -3.72 -7.73 2.74
CA HIS A 117 -4.72 -6.93 3.44
C HIS A 117 -5.79 -6.38 2.49
N CYS A 118 -6.95 -6.05 3.06
CA CYS A 118 -8.04 -5.43 2.33
C CYS A 118 -7.86 -3.90 2.33
N TYR A 119 -7.68 -3.31 1.17
CA TYR A 119 -7.59 -1.84 1.00
C TYR A 119 -8.89 -1.10 1.30
N SER A 120 -10.03 -1.80 1.29
CA SER A 120 -11.34 -1.25 1.64
C SER A 120 -11.65 -1.31 3.13
N SER A 121 -10.85 -2.03 3.94
CA SER A 121 -11.06 -2.11 5.39
C SER A 121 -10.91 -0.73 6.04
N PRO A 122 -11.94 -0.21 6.75
CA PRO A 122 -11.85 1.08 7.43
C PRO A 122 -10.74 1.12 8.48
N ILE A 123 -10.55 0.02 9.21
CA ILE A 123 -9.50 -0.10 10.23
C ILE A 123 -8.12 -0.07 9.60
N TYR A 124 -7.90 -0.82 8.51
CA TYR A 124 -6.62 -0.77 7.81
C TYR A 124 -6.30 0.66 7.33
N ARG A 125 -7.26 1.34 6.72
CA ARG A 125 -7.09 2.73 6.25
C ARG A 125 -6.78 3.69 7.40
N GLU A 126 -7.45 3.54 8.54
CA GLU A 126 -7.21 4.39 9.72
C GLU A 126 -5.80 4.15 10.28
N LYS A 127 -5.35 2.90 10.38
CA LYS A 127 -4.00 2.58 10.86
C LYS A 127 -2.91 3.06 9.90
N VAL A 128 -3.13 2.92 8.59
CA VAL A 128 -2.24 3.51 7.57
C VAL A 128 -2.16 5.03 7.71
N ARG A 129 -3.31 5.69 7.91
CA ARG A 129 -3.33 7.14 8.13
C ARG A 129 -2.51 7.53 9.35
N GLN A 130 -2.65 6.79 10.48
CA GLN A 130 -1.93 7.06 11.72
C GLN A 130 -0.41 6.96 11.53
N ILE A 131 0.09 5.84 11.01
CA ILE A 131 1.55 5.66 10.81
C ILE A 131 2.10 6.68 9.79
N ASN A 132 1.40 6.93 8.69
CA ASN A 132 1.83 7.90 7.69
C ASN A 132 1.86 9.32 8.23
N THR A 133 0.89 9.69 9.10
CA THR A 133 0.89 10.99 9.78
C THR A 133 2.11 11.12 10.68
N LYS A 134 2.45 10.08 11.45
CA LYS A 134 3.65 10.09 12.32
C LYS A 134 4.94 10.25 11.53
N LEU A 135 5.06 9.55 10.40
CA LEU A 135 6.20 9.71 9.51
C LEU A 135 6.28 11.13 8.91
N ALA A 136 5.14 11.67 8.47
CA ALA A 136 5.08 13.02 7.90
C ALA A 136 5.41 14.10 8.94
N GLU A 137 4.88 13.99 10.17
CA GLU A 137 5.18 14.90 11.28
C GLU A 137 6.68 14.88 11.64
N ARG A 138 7.33 13.71 11.59
CA ARG A 138 8.72 13.58 12.01
C ARG A 138 9.74 13.93 10.92
N TYR A 139 9.48 13.51 9.70
CA TYR A 139 10.47 13.60 8.61
C TYR A 139 10.13 14.62 7.52
N GLY A 140 8.94 15.21 7.54
CA GLY A 140 8.47 16.10 6.48
C GLY A 140 9.38 17.28 6.17
N ASP A 141 10.06 17.80 7.19
CA ASP A 141 11.00 18.91 7.07
C ASP A 141 12.48 18.48 7.17
N HIS A 142 12.77 17.16 7.17
CA HIS A 142 14.15 16.68 7.27
C HIS A 142 14.93 17.01 6.00
N PRO A 143 16.17 17.60 6.12
CA PRO A 143 16.93 18.07 4.96
C PRO A 143 17.32 16.99 3.97
N ALA A 144 17.43 15.73 4.40
CA ALA A 144 17.69 14.60 3.51
C ALA A 144 16.45 14.10 2.77
N LEU A 145 15.21 14.45 3.21
CA LEU A 145 14.01 13.96 2.56
C LEU A 145 13.86 14.60 1.17
N ALA A 146 13.95 13.80 0.13
CA ALA A 146 13.78 14.23 -1.26
C ALA A 146 12.37 13.94 -1.79
N MET A 147 11.79 12.80 -1.43
CA MET A 147 10.54 12.31 -2.01
C MET A 147 9.83 11.33 -1.08
N TRP A 148 8.53 11.16 -1.28
CA TRP A 148 7.73 10.10 -0.66
C TRP A 148 7.48 8.97 -1.65
N HIS A 149 7.72 7.72 -1.22
CA HIS A 149 7.30 6.51 -1.93
C HIS A 149 5.98 6.02 -1.32
N MET A 150 4.88 6.19 -2.06
CA MET A 150 3.54 5.89 -1.57
C MET A 150 3.24 4.39 -1.62
N SER A 151 3.38 3.69 -0.47
CA SER A 151 3.25 2.23 -0.37
C SER A 151 4.20 1.49 -1.33
N ASN A 152 3.76 0.38 -1.91
CA ASN A 152 4.53 -0.35 -2.93
C ASN A 152 3.59 -1.28 -3.70
N GLU A 153 3.73 -1.39 -5.02
CA GLU A 153 3.15 -2.40 -5.90
C GLU A 153 1.73 -2.86 -5.50
N TYR A 154 0.77 -1.95 -5.44
CA TYR A 154 -0.62 -2.29 -5.11
C TYR A 154 -1.11 -3.45 -5.95
N SER A 155 -1.52 -4.54 -5.30
CA SER A 155 -1.87 -5.78 -6.01
C SER A 155 -2.87 -6.65 -5.24
N GLY A 156 -3.39 -7.65 -5.94
CA GLY A 156 -4.25 -8.71 -5.42
C GLY A 156 -5.72 -8.30 -5.29
N GLU A 157 -6.56 -9.30 -5.13
CA GLU A 157 -8.02 -9.19 -5.10
C GLU A 157 -8.57 -9.44 -3.69
N CYS A 158 -9.71 -8.86 -3.37
CA CYS A 158 -10.42 -9.11 -2.13
C CYS A 158 -11.92 -9.10 -2.36
N PHE A 159 -12.59 -10.16 -1.89
CA PHE A 159 -14.03 -10.39 -2.07
C PHE A 159 -14.82 -10.22 -0.76
N CYS A 160 -14.30 -9.47 0.22
CA CYS A 160 -15.00 -9.19 1.47
C CYS A 160 -16.17 -8.21 1.25
N GLU A 161 -17.03 -8.10 2.25
CA GLU A 161 -18.21 -7.22 2.22
C GLU A 161 -17.86 -5.77 1.88
N TYR A 162 -16.81 -5.20 2.51
CA TYR A 162 -16.34 -3.84 2.22
C TYR A 162 -15.98 -3.62 0.73
N CYS A 163 -15.33 -4.63 0.11
CA CYS A 163 -14.98 -4.54 -1.30
C CYS A 163 -16.21 -4.63 -2.19
N GLN A 164 -17.17 -5.51 -1.85
CA GLN A 164 -18.42 -5.64 -2.58
C GLN A 164 -19.30 -4.39 -2.47
N GLU A 165 -19.39 -3.79 -1.28
CA GLU A 165 -20.12 -2.53 -1.07
C GLU A 165 -19.49 -1.38 -1.85
N ASN A 166 -18.17 -1.20 -1.75
CA ASN A 166 -17.45 -0.17 -2.49
C ASN A 166 -17.60 -0.34 -4.01
N TRP A 167 -17.60 -1.58 -4.51
CA TRP A 167 -17.88 -1.90 -5.90
C TRP A 167 -19.28 -1.43 -6.32
N ARG A 168 -20.30 -1.81 -5.58
CA ARG A 168 -21.69 -1.39 -5.84
C ARG A 168 -21.84 0.14 -5.76
N ASP A 169 -21.23 0.77 -4.77
CA ASP A 169 -21.31 2.22 -4.60
C ASP A 169 -20.64 2.98 -5.74
N TRP A 170 -19.51 2.47 -6.22
CA TRP A 170 -18.85 3.02 -7.40
C TRP A 170 -19.73 2.90 -8.63
N LEU A 171 -20.33 1.74 -8.86
CA LEU A 171 -21.27 1.51 -9.97
C LEU A 171 -22.52 2.39 -9.87
N LYS A 172 -23.10 2.53 -8.67
CA LYS A 172 -24.24 3.45 -8.43
C LYS A 172 -23.88 4.90 -8.80
N LYS A 173 -22.67 5.34 -8.45
CA LYS A 173 -22.17 6.68 -8.84
C LYS A 173 -22.01 6.82 -10.34
N LYS A 174 -21.51 5.78 -11.03
CA LYS A 174 -21.29 5.77 -12.47
C LYS A 174 -22.59 5.69 -13.26
N TYR A 175 -23.43 4.71 -12.99
CA TYR A 175 -24.60 4.37 -13.80
C TYR A 175 -25.92 4.98 -13.31
N LYS A 176 -25.97 5.46 -12.06
CA LYS A 176 -27.13 6.07 -11.40
C LYS A 176 -28.27 5.12 -11.07
N ASN A 177 -28.61 4.16 -11.94
CA ASN A 177 -29.64 3.17 -11.73
C ASN A 177 -29.30 1.84 -12.41
N LEU A 178 -30.00 0.78 -12.00
CA LEU A 178 -29.78 -0.58 -12.52
C LEU A 178 -30.12 -0.72 -14.01
N GLU A 179 -31.06 0.04 -14.51
CA GLU A 179 -31.45 -0.02 -15.92
C GLU A 179 -30.28 0.44 -16.81
N ALA A 180 -29.64 1.55 -16.43
CA ALA A 180 -28.46 2.06 -17.14
C ALA A 180 -27.28 1.07 -17.06
N LEU A 181 -27.07 0.43 -15.90
CA LEU A 181 -26.06 -0.61 -15.73
C LEU A 181 -26.35 -1.83 -16.62
N ASN A 182 -27.57 -2.36 -16.56
CA ASN A 182 -28.00 -3.50 -17.37
C ASN A 182 -27.82 -3.23 -18.87
N HIS A 183 -28.17 -2.02 -19.31
CA HIS A 183 -27.99 -1.60 -20.70
C HIS A 183 -26.51 -1.51 -21.09
N ALA A 184 -25.69 -0.87 -20.25
CA ALA A 184 -24.26 -0.67 -20.54
C ALA A 184 -23.47 -1.99 -20.58
N TRP A 185 -23.83 -2.93 -19.72
CA TRP A 185 -23.19 -4.24 -19.65
C TRP A 185 -23.86 -5.29 -20.54
N TRP A 186 -24.91 -4.91 -21.27
CA TRP A 186 -25.68 -5.81 -22.14
C TRP A 186 -26.25 -7.04 -21.42
N MET A 187 -26.86 -6.83 -20.24
CA MET A 187 -27.31 -7.90 -19.34
C MET A 187 -28.65 -8.54 -19.75
N SER A 188 -29.04 -8.44 -21.01
CA SER A 188 -30.35 -8.93 -21.48
C SER A 188 -30.36 -10.41 -21.86
N PHE A 189 -29.18 -11.07 -21.84
CA PHE A 189 -29.01 -12.44 -22.33
C PHE A 189 -28.67 -13.40 -21.20
N TRP A 190 -29.03 -14.65 -21.32
CA TRP A 190 -28.81 -15.74 -20.35
C TRP A 190 -29.32 -15.47 -18.93
N GLY A 191 -30.34 -14.62 -18.78
CA GLY A 191 -30.91 -14.34 -17.47
C GLY A 191 -30.05 -13.48 -16.54
N ASN A 192 -29.07 -12.77 -17.08
CA ASN A 192 -28.11 -11.99 -16.30
C ASN A 192 -28.62 -10.62 -15.85
N ARG A 193 -29.86 -10.22 -16.24
CA ARG A 193 -30.40 -8.91 -15.91
C ARG A 193 -30.54 -8.72 -14.39
N TYR A 194 -29.93 -7.72 -13.85
CA TYR A 194 -30.06 -7.35 -12.44
C TYR A 194 -31.37 -6.63 -12.17
N SER A 195 -32.04 -7.03 -11.09
CA SER A 195 -33.24 -6.39 -10.54
C SER A 195 -33.01 -5.72 -9.20
N ASP A 196 -31.88 -6.01 -8.55
CA ASP A 196 -31.45 -5.41 -7.30
C ASP A 196 -29.92 -5.18 -7.32
N TRP A 197 -29.46 -4.13 -6.64
CA TRP A 197 -28.03 -3.84 -6.52
C TRP A 197 -27.27 -4.92 -5.74
N GLU A 198 -27.92 -5.61 -4.81
CA GLU A 198 -27.29 -6.70 -4.04
C GLU A 198 -26.93 -7.93 -4.90
N GLN A 199 -27.53 -8.05 -6.08
CA GLN A 199 -27.18 -9.09 -7.05
C GLN A 199 -25.87 -8.78 -7.79
N VAL A 200 -25.40 -7.53 -7.74
CA VAL A 200 -24.21 -7.08 -8.47
C VAL A 200 -22.98 -7.41 -7.64
N LEU A 201 -22.31 -8.47 -7.99
CA LEU A 201 -21.05 -8.90 -7.37
C LEU A 201 -19.84 -8.49 -8.24
N PRO A 202 -18.67 -8.28 -7.64
CA PRO A 202 -17.44 -8.11 -8.43
C PRO A 202 -17.15 -9.40 -9.23
N PRO A 203 -16.44 -9.28 -10.38
CA PRO A 203 -16.03 -10.44 -11.17
C PRO A 203 -15.27 -11.45 -10.31
N SER A 204 -15.58 -12.72 -10.48
CA SER A 204 -15.03 -13.80 -9.66
C SER A 204 -14.76 -15.05 -10.51
N PRO A 205 -13.70 -15.82 -10.23
CA PRO A 205 -13.44 -17.08 -10.90
C PRO A 205 -14.50 -18.15 -10.62
N LEU A 206 -15.41 -17.91 -9.68
CA LEU A 206 -16.54 -18.82 -9.36
C LEU A 206 -17.75 -18.60 -10.25
N GLY A 207 -17.79 -17.52 -10.99
CA GLY A 207 -18.89 -17.16 -11.88
C GLY A 207 -18.39 -16.70 -13.25
N GLU A 208 -19.30 -16.20 -14.05
CA GLU A 208 -18.99 -15.57 -15.34
C GLU A 208 -18.36 -14.19 -15.08
N HIS A 209 -17.03 -14.12 -15.15
CA HIS A 209 -16.31 -12.87 -14.86
C HIS A 209 -15.94 -12.05 -16.11
N LYS A 210 -16.28 -12.55 -17.31
CA LYS A 210 -16.09 -11.83 -18.57
C LYS A 210 -17.44 -11.36 -19.16
N VAL A 211 -18.22 -10.68 -18.34
CA VAL A 211 -19.51 -10.17 -18.79
C VAL A 211 -19.32 -8.76 -19.33
N HIS A 212 -19.21 -8.66 -20.64
CA HIS A 212 -19.32 -7.42 -21.42
C HIS A 212 -18.48 -6.24 -20.87
N GLY A 213 -19.09 -5.29 -20.15
CA GLY A 213 -18.41 -4.11 -19.62
C GLY A 213 -17.81 -4.27 -18.21
N MET A 214 -18.04 -5.40 -17.53
CA MET A 214 -17.67 -5.57 -16.13
C MET A 214 -16.15 -5.55 -15.89
N ASP A 215 -15.38 -6.27 -16.72
CA ASP A 215 -13.93 -6.31 -16.59
C ASP A 215 -13.29 -4.94 -16.82
N LEU A 216 -13.84 -4.15 -17.76
CA LEU A 216 -13.38 -2.79 -18.01
C LEU A 216 -13.67 -1.90 -16.81
N ASP A 217 -14.85 -2.02 -16.21
CA ASP A 217 -15.22 -1.26 -15.03
C ASP A 217 -14.38 -1.64 -13.82
N LEU A 218 -14.07 -2.93 -13.63
CA LEU A 218 -13.18 -3.36 -12.56
C LEU A 218 -11.77 -2.77 -12.72
N SER A 219 -11.24 -2.73 -13.92
CA SER A 219 -9.91 -2.14 -14.16
C SER A 219 -9.85 -0.65 -13.86
N LEU A 220 -10.96 0.07 -14.06
CA LEU A 220 -11.04 1.52 -13.81
C LEU A 220 -11.18 1.88 -12.32
N ILE A 221 -11.65 0.99 -11.46
CA ILE A 221 -11.79 1.28 -10.02
C ILE A 221 -10.42 1.28 -9.30
N HIS A 222 -9.40 0.70 -9.90
CA HIS A 222 -8.05 0.62 -9.36
C HIS A 222 -7.12 1.74 -9.85
N ILE A 223 -7.62 2.64 -10.69
CA ILE A 223 -6.95 3.86 -11.13
C ILE A 223 -7.51 5.02 -10.31
#